data_ff739e7e22c2ab7ab437c8202892b3a3
#
_entry.id   ff739e7e22c2ab7ab437c8202892b3a3
#
_cell.length_a   1.000
_cell.length_b   1.000
_cell.length_c   1.000
_cell.angle_alpha   90.00
_cell.angle_beta   90.00
_cell.angle_gamma   90.00
#
_symmetry.space_group_name_H-M   'P 1'
#
loop_
_entity.id
_entity.type
_entity.pdbx_description
1 polymer ?
#
loop_
_entity_poly.entity_id
_entity_poly.type
_entity_poly.pdbx_seq_one_letter_code
_entity_poly.pdbx_strand_id
1 'polypeptide(L)'
;MLVAVVLPTYNESENIARLLTQLRNVLPDARLFVVDDNSPDGTGDIAERCAREMGGIEVLHRPGKQGLGSAYRQGFAHVISQGVDVVVSMDVDFSHDPLVIPAMLAAIEAGSDAVIGSRYVNGGGTKNWPIHRRLLSRWGNLYTASVLGVKVRDCTSGFRAYRATALASIAPETTKAEGYAFLSELVVRLSRRGLKISEVPILFVDRENGTSKMSGRIIAESMLLVTRWGVAHRWNQAKSFVQVKTRERKS
;
A
#
# COMPACT_ATOMS: atom_id res chain seq x y z
N MET A 1 -3.86 15.35 -14.47
CA MET A 1 -4.17 14.29 -13.47
C MET A 1 -3.80 14.81 -12.10
N LEU A 2 -4.79 14.97 -11.20
CA LEU A 2 -4.57 15.44 -9.83
C LEU A 2 -4.12 14.25 -8.97
N VAL A 3 -2.89 14.32 -8.44
CA VAL A 3 -2.27 13.25 -7.64
C VAL A 3 -2.26 13.62 -6.17
N ALA A 4 -2.60 12.68 -5.30
CA ALA A 4 -2.35 12.79 -3.87
C ALA A 4 -1.39 11.70 -3.39
N VAL A 5 -0.46 12.04 -2.50
CA VAL A 5 0.44 11.09 -1.85
C VAL A 5 0.07 10.98 -0.38
N VAL A 6 -0.28 9.78 0.09
CA VAL A 6 -0.65 9.51 1.48
C VAL A 6 0.55 8.92 2.22
N LEU A 7 0.95 9.56 3.30
CA LEU A 7 2.16 9.32 4.07
C LEU A 7 1.80 9.04 5.55
N PRO A 8 1.57 7.78 5.95
CA PRO A 8 1.42 7.44 7.36
C PRO A 8 2.75 7.63 8.11
N THR A 9 2.71 8.31 9.25
CA THR A 9 3.90 8.57 10.07
C THR A 9 3.73 8.14 11.53
N TYR A 10 4.82 7.64 12.09
CA TYR A 10 4.99 7.44 13.54
C TYR A 10 6.47 7.39 13.88
N ASN A 11 7.00 8.43 14.53
CA ASN A 11 8.42 8.61 14.84
C ASN A 11 9.31 8.61 13.58
N GLU A 12 9.08 9.61 12.72
CA GLU A 12 9.80 9.81 11.46
C GLU A 12 10.37 11.25 11.35
N SER A 13 10.68 11.90 12.49
CA SER A 13 11.15 13.28 12.55
C SER A 13 12.43 13.53 11.74
N GLU A 14 13.31 12.52 11.63
CA GLU A 14 14.56 12.61 10.86
C GLU A 14 14.33 12.54 9.35
N ASN A 15 13.20 11.98 8.92
CA ASN A 15 12.94 11.65 7.51
C ASN A 15 11.92 12.58 6.85
N ILE A 16 10.89 13.01 7.59
CA ILE A 16 9.68 13.61 7.02
C ILE A 16 9.95 14.87 6.20
N ALA A 17 10.75 15.82 6.70
CA ALA A 17 11.03 17.08 5.99
C ALA A 17 11.76 16.84 4.67
N ARG A 18 12.77 15.97 4.68
CA ARG A 18 13.54 15.59 3.50
C ARG A 18 12.66 14.88 2.46
N LEU A 19 11.79 13.97 2.90
CA LEU A 19 10.90 13.27 1.98
C LEU A 19 9.87 14.21 1.35
N LEU A 20 9.24 15.10 2.13
CA LEU A 20 8.28 16.08 1.62
C LEU A 20 8.93 16.99 0.57
N THR A 21 10.17 17.43 0.80
CA THR A 21 10.95 18.22 -0.17
C THR A 21 11.22 17.41 -1.45
N GLN A 22 11.61 16.14 -1.34
CA GLN A 22 11.83 15.29 -2.52
C GLN A 22 10.54 15.05 -3.29
N LEU A 23 9.43 14.77 -2.60
CA LEU A 23 8.13 14.59 -3.25
C LEU A 23 7.68 15.86 -3.97
N ARG A 24 7.88 17.04 -3.40
CA ARG A 24 7.57 18.32 -4.06
C ARG A 24 8.41 18.53 -5.32
N ASN A 25 9.68 18.13 -5.31
CA ASN A 25 10.55 18.22 -6.50
C ASN A 25 10.12 17.25 -7.62
N VAL A 26 9.68 16.04 -7.26
CA VAL A 26 9.24 15.01 -8.24
C VAL A 26 7.82 15.28 -8.73
N LEU A 27 6.96 15.80 -7.86
CA LEU A 27 5.52 16.02 -8.09
C LEU A 27 5.14 17.44 -7.63
N PRO A 28 5.46 18.49 -8.41
CA PRO A 28 5.26 19.88 -7.98
C PRO A 28 3.81 20.21 -7.60
N ASP A 29 2.85 19.62 -8.33
CA ASP A 29 1.42 19.92 -8.19
C ASP A 29 0.65 18.89 -7.34
N ALA A 30 1.33 17.88 -6.80
CA ALA A 30 0.68 16.85 -6.00
C ALA A 30 0.23 17.38 -4.63
N ARG A 31 -0.88 16.86 -4.13
CA ARG A 31 -1.29 17.02 -2.73
C ARG A 31 -0.55 16.00 -1.88
N LEU A 32 0.15 16.44 -0.86
CA LEU A 32 0.84 15.57 0.08
C LEU A 32 0.01 15.49 1.36
N PHE A 33 -0.39 14.29 1.77
CA PHE A 33 -1.23 14.10 2.93
C PHE A 33 -0.50 13.24 3.97
N VAL A 34 -0.06 13.89 5.05
CA VAL A 34 0.62 13.24 6.17
C VAL A 34 -0.43 12.80 7.20
N VAL A 35 -0.40 11.53 7.59
CA VAL A 35 -1.28 10.97 8.62
C VAL A 35 -0.43 10.59 9.82
N ASP A 36 -0.34 11.50 10.80
CA ASP A 36 0.54 11.34 11.96
C ASP A 36 -0.17 10.66 13.13
N ASP A 37 0.39 9.55 13.59
CA ASP A 37 -0.13 8.73 14.71
C ASP A 37 0.26 9.30 16.08
N ASN A 38 0.19 10.65 16.24
CA ASN A 38 0.59 11.36 17.45
C ASN A 38 2.04 11.05 17.84
N SER A 39 2.94 11.31 16.91
CA SER A 39 4.38 11.05 17.07
C SER A 39 4.99 11.87 18.20
N PRO A 40 5.55 11.25 19.26
CA PRO A 40 6.16 11.98 20.38
C PRO A 40 7.49 12.65 20.03
N ASP A 41 8.10 12.35 18.89
CA ASP A 41 9.37 12.90 18.41
C ASP A 41 9.22 14.22 17.63
N GLY A 42 7.98 14.76 17.52
CA GLY A 42 7.70 16.00 16.83
C GLY A 42 7.54 15.87 15.30
N THR A 43 7.39 14.65 14.77
CA THR A 43 7.16 14.41 13.33
C THR A 43 6.01 15.27 12.78
N GLY A 44 4.86 15.29 13.47
CA GLY A 44 3.68 16.07 13.05
C GLY A 44 3.97 17.57 12.98
N ASP A 45 4.66 18.13 13.98
CA ASP A 45 5.02 19.56 14.02
C ASP A 45 6.00 19.93 12.88
N ILE A 46 6.91 19.01 12.54
CA ILE A 46 7.82 19.19 11.39
C ILE A 46 7.03 19.21 10.09
N ALA A 47 6.09 18.27 9.91
CA ALA A 47 5.22 18.24 8.73
C ALA A 47 4.38 19.51 8.60
N GLU A 48 3.86 20.03 9.70
CA GLU A 48 3.12 21.30 9.74
C GLU A 48 3.98 22.50 9.33
N ARG A 49 5.26 22.56 9.75
CA ARG A 49 6.19 23.60 9.29
C ARG A 49 6.41 23.51 7.78
N CYS A 50 6.67 22.30 7.27
CA CYS A 50 6.81 22.06 5.83
C CYS A 50 5.54 22.48 5.07
N ALA A 51 4.35 22.24 5.62
CA ALA A 51 3.09 22.64 5.02
C ALA A 51 2.96 24.16 4.85
N ARG A 52 3.38 24.91 5.87
CA ARG A 52 3.38 26.39 5.81
C ARG A 52 4.40 26.94 4.81
N GLU A 53 5.55 26.28 4.66
CA GLU A 53 6.64 26.76 3.81
C GLU A 53 6.44 26.39 2.33
N MET A 54 5.99 25.18 2.04
CA MET A 54 5.92 24.64 0.68
C MET A 54 4.52 24.67 0.07
N GLY A 55 3.46 24.76 0.88
CA GLY A 55 2.07 24.63 0.43
C GLY A 55 1.73 23.24 -0.12
N GLY A 56 0.43 22.97 -0.35
CA GLY A 56 -0.06 21.70 -0.90
C GLY A 56 0.23 20.48 -0.04
N ILE A 57 0.47 20.67 1.26
CA ILE A 57 0.67 19.63 2.27
C ILE A 57 -0.42 19.80 3.32
N GLU A 58 -1.08 18.72 3.66
CA GLU A 58 -2.05 18.65 4.76
C GLU A 58 -1.57 17.64 5.80
N VAL A 59 -1.80 17.91 7.07
CA VAL A 59 -1.41 17.03 8.17
C VAL A 59 -2.65 16.66 8.99
N LEU A 60 -2.91 15.37 9.12
CA LEU A 60 -3.92 14.83 10.02
C LEU A 60 -3.24 14.29 11.28
N HIS A 61 -3.44 14.96 12.41
CA HIS A 61 -3.01 14.46 13.72
C HIS A 61 -4.05 13.48 14.27
N ARG A 62 -3.65 12.24 14.47
CA ARG A 62 -4.49 11.22 15.07
C ARG A 62 -4.29 11.20 16.60
N PRO A 63 -5.25 10.71 17.39
CA PRO A 63 -5.13 10.73 18.86
C PRO A 63 -4.04 9.81 19.40
N GLY A 64 -3.47 8.92 18.57
CA GLY A 64 -2.40 7.99 18.94
C GLY A 64 -2.20 6.89 17.91
N LYS A 65 -1.26 6.00 18.18
CA LYS A 65 -0.89 4.89 17.28
C LYS A 65 -2.01 3.86 17.17
N GLN A 66 -2.68 3.81 16.02
CA GLN A 66 -3.81 2.91 15.75
C GLN A 66 -3.51 1.90 14.62
N GLY A 67 -2.29 1.84 14.13
CA GLY A 67 -1.85 0.90 13.10
C GLY A 67 -1.88 1.47 11.68
N LEU A 68 -1.05 0.86 10.84
CA LEU A 68 -0.80 1.30 9.47
C LEU A 68 -2.07 1.25 8.60
N GLY A 69 -2.83 0.16 8.69
CA GLY A 69 -4.07 0.00 7.93
C GLY A 69 -5.10 1.08 8.28
N SER A 70 -5.23 1.40 9.58
CA SER A 70 -6.12 2.47 10.05
C SER A 70 -5.68 3.85 9.51
N ALA A 71 -4.38 4.14 9.47
CA ALA A 71 -3.85 5.39 8.93
C ALA A 71 -4.14 5.51 7.42
N TYR A 72 -3.91 4.44 6.65
CA TYR A 72 -4.23 4.43 5.23
C TYR A 72 -5.74 4.56 4.97
N ARG A 73 -6.60 3.88 5.75
CA ARG A 73 -8.06 4.02 5.60
C ARG A 73 -8.51 5.47 5.72
N GLN A 74 -8.03 6.19 6.74
CA GLN A 74 -8.35 7.60 6.93
C GLN A 74 -7.76 8.47 5.83
N GLY A 75 -6.48 8.27 5.48
CA GLY A 75 -5.82 9.01 4.42
C GLY A 75 -6.49 8.82 3.06
N PHE A 76 -6.82 7.60 2.69
CA PHE A 76 -7.50 7.31 1.43
C PHE A 76 -8.90 7.94 1.37
N ALA A 77 -9.70 7.80 2.43
CA ALA A 77 -11.01 8.40 2.49
C ALA A 77 -10.95 9.93 2.33
N HIS A 78 -9.98 10.57 2.99
CA HIS A 78 -9.78 12.01 2.92
C HIS A 78 -9.42 12.47 1.51
N VAL A 79 -8.36 11.92 0.90
CA VAL A 79 -7.92 12.38 -0.42
C VAL A 79 -8.90 12.03 -1.54
N ILE A 80 -9.61 10.91 -1.44
CA ILE A 80 -10.67 10.55 -2.40
C ILE A 80 -11.81 11.57 -2.33
N SER A 81 -12.20 12.02 -1.13
CA SER A 81 -13.25 13.04 -0.96
C SER A 81 -12.89 14.40 -1.57
N GLN A 82 -11.60 14.67 -1.75
CA GLN A 82 -11.09 15.87 -2.42
C GLN A 82 -11.10 15.79 -3.96
N GLY A 83 -11.58 14.69 -4.54
CA GLY A 83 -11.71 14.54 -5.99
C GLY A 83 -10.40 14.35 -6.74
N VAL A 84 -9.40 13.72 -6.12
CA VAL A 84 -8.14 13.39 -6.79
C VAL A 84 -8.34 12.28 -7.82
N ASP A 85 -7.50 12.26 -8.87
CA ASP A 85 -7.54 11.23 -9.91
C ASP A 85 -6.74 9.98 -9.51
N VAL A 86 -5.60 10.19 -8.82
CA VAL A 86 -4.69 9.12 -8.40
C VAL A 86 -4.25 9.31 -6.97
N VAL A 87 -4.23 8.21 -6.23
CA VAL A 87 -3.72 8.13 -4.85
C VAL A 87 -2.45 7.29 -4.85
N VAL A 88 -1.36 7.87 -4.36
CA VAL A 88 -0.10 7.16 -4.11
C VAL A 88 0.04 6.90 -2.62
N SER A 89 0.44 5.70 -2.24
CA SER A 89 0.82 5.33 -0.87
C SER A 89 2.31 5.00 -0.81
N MET A 90 3.02 5.48 0.19
CA MET A 90 4.43 5.12 0.44
C MET A 90 4.82 5.33 1.90
N ASP A 91 5.88 4.65 2.31
CA ASP A 91 6.49 4.82 3.63
C ASP A 91 7.46 6.03 3.64
N VAL A 92 7.71 6.61 4.81
CA VAL A 92 8.51 7.84 4.98
C VAL A 92 10.00 7.55 5.21
N ASP A 93 10.39 6.28 5.39
CA ASP A 93 11.72 5.83 5.84
C ASP A 93 12.79 5.67 4.75
N PHE A 94 12.58 6.26 3.59
CA PHE A 94 13.45 6.17 2.40
C PHE A 94 13.69 4.75 1.87
N SER A 95 12.89 3.78 2.29
CA SER A 95 12.93 2.45 1.68
C SER A 95 12.35 2.43 0.25
N HIS A 96 11.57 3.44 -0.07
CA HIS A 96 10.97 3.69 -1.39
C HIS A 96 11.53 4.98 -1.99
N ASP A 97 11.94 4.92 -3.26
CA ASP A 97 12.45 6.08 -4.00
C ASP A 97 11.30 6.84 -4.68
N PRO A 98 11.04 8.12 -4.32
CA PRO A 98 10.01 8.93 -4.98
C PRO A 98 10.19 9.07 -6.49
N LEU A 99 11.39 8.93 -7.02
CA LEU A 99 11.69 9.01 -8.46
C LEU A 99 11.00 7.90 -9.27
N VAL A 100 10.48 6.86 -8.63
CA VAL A 100 9.70 5.81 -9.31
C VAL A 100 8.24 6.24 -9.55
N ILE A 101 7.71 7.23 -8.81
CA ILE A 101 6.30 7.64 -8.91
C ILE A 101 5.91 8.02 -10.35
N PRO A 102 6.68 8.78 -11.12
CA PRO A 102 6.33 9.07 -12.52
C PRO A 102 6.10 7.82 -13.38
N ALA A 103 6.90 6.76 -13.19
CA ALA A 103 6.70 5.50 -13.91
C ALA A 103 5.41 4.78 -13.47
N MET A 104 5.05 4.89 -12.18
CA MET A 104 3.77 4.36 -11.68
C MET A 104 2.58 5.12 -12.25
N LEU A 105 2.68 6.46 -12.34
CA LEU A 105 1.63 7.30 -12.93
C LEU A 105 1.47 7.01 -14.42
N ALA A 106 2.55 6.86 -15.17
CA ALA A 106 2.50 6.45 -16.57
C ALA A 106 1.80 5.09 -16.76
N ALA A 107 2.00 4.13 -15.85
CA ALA A 107 1.28 2.85 -15.90
C ALA A 107 -0.23 3.00 -15.59
N ILE A 108 -0.62 3.94 -14.72
CA ILE A 108 -2.04 4.31 -14.52
C ILE A 108 -2.62 4.92 -15.80
N GLU A 109 -1.90 5.85 -16.46
CA GLU A 109 -2.33 6.46 -17.71
C GLU A 109 -2.48 5.43 -18.83
N ALA A 110 -1.59 4.42 -18.88
CA ALA A 110 -1.66 3.28 -19.79
C ALA A 110 -2.79 2.28 -19.47
N GLY A 111 -3.69 2.64 -18.56
CA GLY A 111 -4.92 1.90 -18.27
C GLY A 111 -4.83 0.89 -17.14
N SER A 112 -3.86 0.99 -16.24
CA SER A 112 -3.86 0.24 -14.99
C SER A 112 -4.80 0.91 -13.97
N ASP A 113 -5.49 0.09 -13.17
CA ASP A 113 -6.33 0.55 -12.07
C ASP A 113 -5.53 0.70 -10.77
N ALA A 114 -4.50 -0.13 -10.63
CA ALA A 114 -3.53 -0.04 -9.54
C ALA A 114 -2.14 -0.43 -10.05
N VAL A 115 -1.11 0.17 -9.46
CA VAL A 115 0.31 -0.12 -9.75
C VAL A 115 1.03 -0.35 -8.44
N ILE A 116 1.80 -1.42 -8.38
CA ILE A 116 2.60 -1.79 -7.21
C ILE A 116 4.08 -1.61 -7.55
N GLY A 117 4.80 -0.86 -6.72
CA GLY A 117 6.25 -0.85 -6.73
C GLY A 117 6.76 -2.19 -6.20
N SER A 118 7.26 -3.04 -7.10
CA SER A 118 7.54 -4.46 -6.83
C SER A 118 9.04 -4.74 -6.75
N ARG A 119 9.43 -5.44 -5.71
CA ARG A 119 10.78 -5.96 -5.50
C ARG A 119 11.07 -7.23 -6.31
N TYR A 120 10.01 -7.86 -6.87
CA TYR A 120 10.09 -9.23 -7.40
C TYR A 120 9.79 -9.35 -8.90
N VAL A 121 9.58 -8.24 -9.59
CA VAL A 121 9.57 -8.18 -11.06
C VAL A 121 10.98 -7.97 -11.63
N ASN A 122 11.16 -8.16 -12.92
CA ASN A 122 12.45 -7.93 -13.59
C ASN A 122 12.89 -6.46 -13.40
N GLY A 123 14.12 -6.26 -12.96
CA GLY A 123 14.66 -4.94 -12.60
C GLY A 123 14.38 -4.52 -11.15
N GLY A 124 13.53 -5.23 -10.43
CA GLY A 124 13.29 -4.99 -9.01
C GLY A 124 14.27 -5.73 -8.10
N GLY A 125 14.38 -5.27 -6.86
CA GLY A 125 15.29 -5.89 -5.91
C GLY A 125 15.23 -5.32 -4.50
N THR A 126 16.15 -5.83 -3.65
CA THR A 126 16.38 -5.33 -2.29
C THR A 126 17.85 -5.06 -2.09
N LYS A 127 18.20 -3.92 -1.49
CA LYS A 127 19.57 -3.55 -1.13
C LYS A 127 19.77 -3.67 0.37
N ASN A 128 20.94 -4.14 0.79
CA ASN A 128 21.35 -4.31 2.18
C ASN A 128 20.53 -5.32 3.02
N TRP A 129 19.69 -6.15 2.37
CA TRP A 129 18.98 -7.21 3.09
C TRP A 129 19.81 -8.48 3.23
N PRO A 130 19.85 -9.10 4.41
CA PRO A 130 20.41 -10.44 4.58
C PRO A 130 19.68 -11.47 3.70
N ILE A 131 20.41 -12.48 3.23
CA ILE A 131 19.88 -13.49 2.29
C ILE A 131 18.63 -14.19 2.86
N HIS A 132 18.66 -14.58 4.15
CA HIS A 132 17.53 -15.23 4.81
C HIS A 132 16.26 -14.37 4.79
N ARG A 133 16.37 -13.04 5.00
CA ARG A 133 15.25 -12.10 4.95
C ARG A 133 14.70 -11.98 3.52
N ARG A 134 15.58 -11.96 2.51
CA ARG A 134 15.18 -11.94 1.08
C ARG A 134 14.39 -13.20 0.72
N LEU A 135 14.90 -14.37 1.09
CA LEU A 135 14.25 -15.65 0.82
C LEU A 135 12.89 -15.76 1.52
N LEU A 136 12.82 -15.42 2.81
CA LEU A 136 11.58 -15.41 3.57
C LEU A 136 10.53 -14.47 2.97
N SER A 137 10.93 -13.26 2.60
CA SER A 137 10.03 -12.28 2.00
C SER A 137 9.52 -12.72 0.62
N ARG A 138 10.40 -13.28 -0.23
CA ARG A 138 10.03 -13.82 -1.53
C ARG A 138 9.07 -15.02 -1.40
N TRP A 139 9.38 -15.94 -0.49
CA TRP A 139 8.51 -17.07 -0.19
C TRP A 139 7.15 -16.62 0.34
N GLY A 140 7.12 -15.68 1.29
CA GLY A 140 5.88 -15.14 1.84
C GLY A 140 4.99 -14.48 0.78
N ASN A 141 5.58 -13.75 -0.17
CA ASN A 141 4.83 -13.16 -1.30
C ASN A 141 4.29 -14.22 -2.26
N LEU A 142 5.12 -15.22 -2.61
CA LEU A 142 4.68 -16.33 -3.45
C LEU A 142 3.54 -17.12 -2.80
N TYR A 143 3.67 -17.42 -1.51
CA TYR A 143 2.62 -18.05 -0.72
C TYR A 143 1.33 -17.23 -0.74
N THR A 144 1.42 -15.94 -0.42
CA THR A 144 0.27 -15.03 -0.40
C THR A 144 -0.42 -14.98 -1.76
N ALA A 145 0.33 -14.78 -2.85
CA ALA A 145 -0.22 -14.74 -4.19
C ALA A 145 -0.93 -16.05 -4.57
N SER A 146 -0.31 -17.20 -4.26
CA SER A 146 -0.84 -18.53 -4.57
C SER A 146 -2.10 -18.85 -3.77
N VAL A 147 -2.10 -18.57 -2.47
CA VAL A 147 -3.24 -18.84 -1.59
C VAL A 147 -4.44 -17.95 -1.93
N LEU A 148 -4.19 -16.70 -2.25
CA LEU A 148 -5.23 -15.72 -2.61
C LEU A 148 -5.67 -15.82 -4.08
N GLY A 149 -4.90 -16.53 -4.92
CA GLY A 149 -5.19 -16.67 -6.34
C GLY A 149 -5.01 -15.37 -7.13
N VAL A 150 -4.07 -14.50 -6.72
CA VAL A 150 -3.81 -13.21 -7.38
C VAL A 150 -2.55 -13.28 -8.25
N LYS A 151 -2.56 -12.55 -9.38
CA LYS A 151 -1.43 -12.50 -10.33
C LYS A 151 -0.50 -11.31 -10.02
N VAL A 152 -0.04 -11.21 -8.77
CA VAL A 152 0.84 -10.15 -8.28
C VAL A 152 2.05 -10.81 -7.61
N ARG A 153 3.26 -10.32 -7.90
CA ARG A 153 4.51 -10.86 -7.33
C ARG A 153 4.86 -10.25 -5.98
N ASP A 154 4.44 -9.00 -5.73
CA ASP A 154 4.70 -8.30 -4.48
C ASP A 154 3.40 -7.80 -3.82
N CYS A 155 2.75 -8.68 -3.08
CA CYS A 155 1.51 -8.40 -2.35
C CYS A 155 1.72 -7.51 -1.11
N THR A 156 2.96 -7.38 -0.62
CA THR A 156 3.30 -6.77 0.66
C THR A 156 3.98 -5.41 0.55
N SER A 157 4.32 -4.95 -0.65
CA SER A 157 4.85 -3.61 -0.86
C SER A 157 3.82 -2.54 -0.48
N GLY A 158 4.24 -1.53 0.30
CA GLY A 158 3.43 -0.36 0.66
C GLY A 158 3.46 0.75 -0.39
N PHE A 159 4.40 0.67 -1.34
CA PHE A 159 4.56 1.66 -2.39
C PHE A 159 3.64 1.35 -3.57
N ARG A 160 2.56 2.10 -3.68
CA ARG A 160 1.52 1.83 -4.66
C ARG A 160 0.90 3.11 -5.20
N ALA A 161 0.43 3.05 -6.45
CA ALA A 161 -0.44 4.07 -7.04
C ALA A 161 -1.78 3.42 -7.39
N TYR A 162 -2.87 4.13 -7.15
CA TYR A 162 -4.23 3.67 -7.42
C TYR A 162 -4.98 4.74 -8.20
N ARG A 163 -5.70 4.36 -9.22
CA ARG A 163 -6.79 5.20 -9.74
C ARG A 163 -7.80 5.40 -8.61
N ALA A 164 -8.15 6.65 -8.31
CA ALA A 164 -9.00 6.96 -7.15
C ALA A 164 -10.37 6.25 -7.22
N THR A 165 -10.96 6.16 -8.41
CA THR A 165 -12.22 5.43 -8.62
C THR A 165 -12.09 3.93 -8.38
N ALA A 166 -10.96 3.32 -8.77
CA ALA A 166 -10.68 1.91 -8.49
C ALA A 166 -10.51 1.66 -6.99
N LEU A 167 -9.74 2.53 -6.30
CA LEU A 167 -9.55 2.45 -4.86
C LEU A 167 -10.88 2.62 -4.10
N ALA A 168 -11.68 3.64 -4.45
CA ALA A 168 -13.00 3.85 -3.86
C ALA A 168 -13.93 2.64 -4.08
N SER A 169 -13.87 2.04 -5.27
CA SER A 169 -14.73 0.91 -5.62
C SER A 169 -14.54 -0.31 -4.71
N ILE A 170 -13.37 -0.50 -4.11
CA ILE A 170 -13.09 -1.63 -3.21
C ILE A 170 -13.40 -1.35 -1.74
N ALA A 171 -13.93 -0.17 -1.43
CA ALA A 171 -14.32 0.27 -0.09
C ALA A 171 -13.21 0.01 0.96
N PRO A 172 -12.03 0.66 0.82
CA PRO A 172 -10.86 0.39 1.67
C PRO A 172 -11.14 0.66 3.16
N GLU A 173 -12.08 1.55 3.48
CA GLU A 173 -12.54 1.86 4.84
C GLU A 173 -13.17 0.66 5.56
N THR A 174 -13.67 -0.32 4.82
CA THR A 174 -14.29 -1.54 5.36
C THR A 174 -13.30 -2.68 5.62
N THR A 175 -12.02 -2.49 5.30
CA THR A 175 -10.97 -3.48 5.60
C THR A 175 -10.78 -3.59 7.12
N LYS A 176 -10.43 -4.80 7.57
CA LYS A 176 -10.22 -5.07 9.00
C LYS A 176 -8.78 -5.44 9.32
N ALA A 177 -8.00 -5.75 8.30
CA ALA A 177 -6.61 -6.13 8.48
C ALA A 177 -5.73 -4.92 8.80
N GLU A 178 -4.62 -5.17 9.48
CA GLU A 178 -3.58 -4.19 9.80
C GLU A 178 -2.23 -4.61 9.18
N GLY A 179 -1.27 -3.69 9.13
CA GLY A 179 0.07 -3.96 8.64
C GLY A 179 0.08 -4.53 7.20
N TYR A 180 0.89 -5.56 6.98
CA TYR A 180 1.04 -6.20 5.66
C TYR A 180 -0.21 -6.93 5.17
N ALA A 181 -1.03 -7.44 6.10
CA ALA A 181 -2.29 -8.08 5.75
C ALA A 181 -3.26 -7.08 5.13
N PHE A 182 -3.27 -5.81 5.58
CA PHE A 182 -4.05 -4.74 4.96
C PHE A 182 -3.69 -4.57 3.47
N LEU A 183 -2.40 -4.50 3.16
CA LEU A 183 -1.93 -4.35 1.78
C LEU A 183 -2.34 -5.53 0.90
N SER A 184 -2.25 -6.75 1.44
CA SER A 184 -2.70 -7.97 0.74
C SER A 184 -4.22 -8.01 0.56
N GLU A 185 -5.01 -7.51 1.52
CA GLU A 185 -6.46 -7.39 1.42
C GLU A 185 -6.86 -6.47 0.27
N LEU A 186 -6.19 -5.32 0.10
CA LEU A 186 -6.45 -4.42 -1.03
C LEU A 186 -6.20 -5.11 -2.38
N VAL A 187 -5.10 -5.86 -2.52
CA VAL A 187 -4.80 -6.62 -3.76
C VAL A 187 -5.91 -7.62 -4.07
N VAL A 188 -6.38 -8.35 -3.05
CA VAL A 188 -7.48 -9.31 -3.22
C VAL A 188 -8.76 -8.63 -3.68
N ARG A 189 -9.11 -7.51 -3.04
CA ARG A 189 -10.33 -6.77 -3.38
C ARG A 189 -10.30 -6.22 -4.80
N LEU A 190 -9.16 -5.64 -5.22
CA LEU A 190 -8.94 -5.19 -6.60
C LEU A 190 -9.05 -6.35 -7.59
N SER A 191 -8.33 -7.44 -7.34
CA SER A 191 -8.33 -8.62 -8.21
C SER A 191 -9.72 -9.25 -8.36
N ARG A 192 -10.49 -9.34 -7.26
CA ARG A 192 -11.86 -9.89 -7.29
C ARG A 192 -12.85 -9.03 -8.05
N ARG A 193 -12.59 -7.74 -8.20
CA ARG A 193 -13.36 -6.83 -9.06
C ARG A 193 -12.93 -6.88 -10.51
N GLY A 194 -11.93 -7.69 -10.85
CA GLY A 194 -11.39 -7.76 -12.22
C GLY A 194 -10.58 -6.53 -12.62
N LEU A 195 -10.15 -5.72 -11.65
CA LEU A 195 -9.37 -4.51 -11.90
C LEU A 195 -7.93 -4.87 -12.32
N LYS A 196 -7.37 -4.08 -13.22
CA LYS A 196 -6.04 -4.29 -13.78
C LYS A 196 -4.97 -3.81 -12.81
N ILE A 197 -4.18 -4.75 -12.28
CA ILE A 197 -3.04 -4.46 -11.41
C ILE A 197 -1.76 -4.67 -12.22
N SER A 198 -0.89 -3.67 -12.24
CA SER A 198 0.45 -3.74 -12.84
C SER A 198 1.53 -3.60 -11.76
N GLU A 199 2.74 -4.01 -12.09
CA GLU A 199 3.89 -3.90 -11.21
C GLU A 199 5.03 -3.16 -11.92
N VAL A 200 5.65 -2.18 -11.25
CA VAL A 200 6.85 -1.47 -11.69
C VAL A 200 8.02 -1.89 -10.81
N PRO A 201 9.21 -2.09 -11.35
CA PRO A 201 10.37 -2.47 -10.55
C PRO A 201 10.77 -1.35 -9.59
N ILE A 202 11.07 -1.74 -8.35
CA ILE A 202 11.70 -0.86 -7.34
C ILE A 202 12.93 -1.51 -6.74
N LEU A 203 13.90 -0.69 -6.37
CA LEU A 203 14.98 -1.10 -5.49
C LEU A 203 14.63 -0.69 -4.06
N PHE A 204 14.19 -1.65 -3.26
CA PHE A 204 13.89 -1.43 -1.85
C PHE A 204 15.20 -1.38 -1.06
N VAL A 205 15.48 -0.25 -0.45
CA VAL A 205 16.66 -0.07 0.41
C VAL A 205 16.26 -0.31 1.86
N ASP A 206 17.13 -0.96 2.67
CA ASP A 206 16.85 -1.01 4.11
C ASP A 206 16.91 0.40 4.70
N ARG A 207 16.11 0.65 5.72
CA ARG A 207 15.96 1.98 6.34
C ARG A 207 17.32 2.57 6.68
N GLU A 208 17.49 3.85 6.42
CA GLU A 208 18.69 4.59 6.83
C GLU A 208 18.70 4.77 8.36
N ASN A 209 17.52 5.04 8.96
CA ASN A 209 17.33 5.26 10.39
C ASN A 209 16.11 4.47 10.90
N GLY A 210 16.16 4.08 12.18
CA GLY A 210 15.07 3.39 12.87
C GLY A 210 15.14 1.86 12.85
N THR A 211 14.36 1.22 13.74
CA THR A 211 14.29 -0.24 13.87
C THR A 211 13.12 -0.82 13.08
N SER A 212 13.32 -1.98 12.44
CA SER A 212 12.26 -2.69 11.74
C SER A 212 11.11 -3.05 12.69
N LYS A 213 9.90 -2.58 12.40
CA LYS A 213 8.68 -2.89 13.16
C LYS A 213 8.15 -4.31 12.86
N MET A 214 8.85 -5.08 12.00
CA MET A 214 8.48 -6.47 11.66
C MET A 214 8.90 -7.43 12.79
N SER A 215 7.90 -8.07 13.40
CA SER A 215 8.12 -9.19 14.33
C SER A 215 7.63 -10.50 13.70
N GLY A 216 8.19 -11.63 14.13
CA GLY A 216 7.73 -12.95 13.70
C GLY A 216 6.23 -13.18 13.97
N ARG A 217 5.69 -12.56 15.02
CA ARG A 217 4.26 -12.58 15.35
C ARG A 217 3.42 -11.90 14.27
N ILE A 218 3.81 -10.72 13.77
CA ILE A 218 3.11 -10.00 12.71
C ILE A 218 3.10 -10.83 11.41
N ILE A 219 4.21 -11.51 11.10
CA ILE A 219 4.29 -12.40 9.94
C ILE A 219 3.31 -13.56 10.09
N ALA A 220 3.31 -14.24 11.24
CA ALA A 220 2.43 -15.38 11.51
C ALA A 220 0.94 -14.97 11.45
N GLU A 221 0.56 -13.85 12.07
CA GLU A 221 -0.80 -13.30 12.03
C GLU A 221 -1.23 -12.97 10.60
N SER A 222 -0.36 -12.35 9.81
CA SER A 222 -0.64 -12.04 8.40
C SER A 222 -0.83 -13.31 7.58
N MET A 223 0.01 -14.32 7.77
CA MET A 223 -0.12 -15.60 7.06
C MET A 223 -1.40 -16.34 7.43
N LEU A 224 -1.79 -16.33 8.70
CA LEU A 224 -3.05 -16.93 9.17
C LEU A 224 -4.27 -16.27 8.52
N LEU A 225 -4.29 -14.94 8.48
CA LEU A 225 -5.35 -14.16 7.82
C LEU A 225 -5.42 -14.47 6.32
N VAL A 226 -4.30 -14.47 5.62
CA VAL A 226 -4.18 -14.81 4.20
C VAL A 226 -4.73 -16.22 3.94
N THR A 227 -4.34 -17.20 4.77
CA THR A 227 -4.82 -18.58 4.66
C THR A 227 -6.34 -18.66 4.84
N ARG A 228 -6.88 -17.99 5.87
CA ARG A 228 -8.35 -17.96 6.10
C ARG A 228 -9.10 -17.34 4.91
N TRP A 229 -8.59 -16.26 4.32
CA TRP A 229 -9.21 -15.64 3.14
C TRP A 229 -9.15 -16.54 1.90
N GLY A 230 -8.03 -17.23 1.69
CA GLY A 230 -7.88 -18.16 0.58
C GLY A 230 -8.83 -19.37 0.70
N VAL A 231 -8.92 -19.97 1.89
CA VAL A 231 -9.86 -21.08 2.18
C VAL A 231 -11.30 -20.63 1.99
N ALA A 232 -11.69 -19.50 2.59
CA ALA A 232 -13.05 -18.98 2.45
C ALA A 232 -13.42 -18.69 0.99
N HIS A 233 -12.48 -18.17 0.21
CA HIS A 233 -12.70 -17.90 -1.21
C HIS A 233 -12.93 -19.18 -2.02
N ARG A 234 -12.08 -20.20 -1.86
CA ARG A 234 -12.22 -21.48 -2.56
C ARG A 234 -13.51 -22.19 -2.18
N TRP A 235 -13.89 -22.12 -0.89
CA TRP A 235 -15.15 -22.67 -0.42
C TRP A 235 -16.38 -22.01 -1.08
N ASN A 236 -16.37 -20.69 -1.20
CA ASN A 236 -17.45 -19.94 -1.86
C ASN A 236 -17.52 -20.24 -3.36
N GLN A 237 -16.37 -20.36 -4.04
CA GLN A 237 -16.33 -20.79 -5.44
C GLN A 237 -16.89 -22.20 -5.64
N ALA A 238 -16.52 -23.14 -4.77
CA ALA A 238 -17.03 -24.52 -4.84
C ALA A 238 -18.57 -24.56 -4.63
N LYS A 239 -19.10 -23.77 -3.69
CA LYS A 239 -20.53 -23.67 -3.46
C LYS A 239 -21.29 -23.07 -4.67
N SER A 240 -20.77 -22.01 -5.28
CA SER A 240 -21.40 -21.42 -6.47
C SER A 240 -21.42 -22.39 -7.66
N PHE A 241 -20.34 -23.13 -7.85
CA PHE A 241 -20.26 -24.15 -8.92
C PHE A 241 -21.29 -25.28 -8.74
N VAL A 242 -21.49 -25.75 -7.51
CA VAL A 242 -22.50 -26.77 -7.19
C VAL A 242 -23.91 -26.24 -7.43
N GLN A 243 -24.20 -24.99 -7.05
CA GLN A 243 -25.52 -24.37 -7.24
C GLN A 243 -25.88 -24.20 -8.73
N VAL A 244 -24.92 -23.80 -9.57
CA VAL A 244 -25.13 -23.67 -11.01
C VAL A 244 -25.46 -25.04 -11.63
N LYS A 245 -24.65 -26.09 -11.35
CA LYS A 245 -24.91 -27.44 -11.84
C LYS A 245 -26.28 -28.02 -11.38
N THR A 246 -26.73 -27.63 -10.19
CA THR A 246 -28.02 -28.12 -9.66
C THR A 246 -29.20 -27.41 -10.34
N ARG A 247 -29.03 -26.18 -10.79
CA ARG A 247 -30.04 -25.45 -11.58
C ARG A 247 -30.17 -25.97 -13.01
N GLU A 248 -29.03 -26.25 -13.69
CA GLU A 248 -29.01 -26.83 -15.04
C GLU A 248 -29.60 -28.25 -15.11
N ARG A 249 -29.61 -29.00 -14.01
CA ARG A 249 -30.23 -30.35 -13.96
C ARG A 249 -31.73 -30.33 -13.68
N LYS A 250 -32.30 -29.15 -13.32
CA LYS A 250 -33.73 -28.99 -13.02
C LYS A 250 -34.50 -28.25 -14.12
N SER A 251 -33.81 -27.73 -15.11
CA SER A 251 -34.34 -27.18 -16.37
C SER A 251 -34.31 -28.23 -17.47
#